data_a5612196038ec211f6eb3c409312fe13
#
_entry.id   a5612196038ec211f6eb3c409312fe13
#
_cell.length_a   1.000
_cell.length_b   1.000
_cell.length_c   1.000
_cell.angle_alpha   90.00
_cell.angle_beta   90.00
_cell.angle_gamma   90.00
#
_symmetry.space_group_name_H-M   'P 1'
#
loop_
_entity.id
_entity.type
_entity.pdbx_description
1 polymer ?
#
loop_
_entity_poly.entity_id
_entity_poly.type
_entity_poly.pdbx_seq_one_letter_code
_entity_poly.pdbx_strand_id
1 'polypeptide(L)'
;MKPFLTLFAISALFGGPSHAAPLKVFILAGQSNMEGHAKIETFDYIGDDPATVPLLKQMRGDDGQPRVCDHTWISYLTGKYDGSANGEGTGKLTAGFGARDDATKSNGKIGPEFTFGLTMDAALQEPVLIIKTAWGGRSLHTEFRPPSAGPYELNDYQKKLYYGPPGHGVPKDMNEWLAEKKTETGRFYRYMVEHVKSVLADPKRVCPAYDAKDGYEIAGFVWLQGFNDMVDSHTYPDRGKPGRFALYSDLLAHFIRDLRKDFNAPKMPFVIGVMGVGGLNAPKDTLAFREAMTAPSLMPEFKGNVFAVPTAPFWSEELAVIDDKRAQVRQMGHYLNSKHKDHANAGGHMTEQQKRDYLKDYEAKLISPA
;
A
#
# COMPACT_ATOMS: atom_id res chain seq x y z
N MET A 1 -23.50 5.16 -78.50
CA MET A 1 -23.65 5.59 -77.10
C MET A 1 -24.29 4.42 -76.35
N LYS A 2 -23.53 3.78 -75.44
CA LYS A 2 -24.01 2.71 -74.55
C LYS A 2 -24.10 3.29 -73.16
N PRO A 3 -25.19 3.11 -72.39
CA PRO A 3 -25.25 3.59 -71.02
C PRO A 3 -24.51 2.61 -70.07
N PHE A 4 -23.62 3.17 -69.27
CA PHE A 4 -23.02 2.46 -68.12
C PHE A 4 -24.01 2.38 -66.96
N LEU A 5 -24.36 1.16 -66.60
CA LEU A 5 -25.12 0.89 -65.38
C LEU A 5 -24.14 0.81 -64.20
N THR A 6 -24.19 1.79 -63.33
CA THR A 6 -23.38 1.78 -62.08
C THR A 6 -24.17 0.99 -61.04
N LEU A 7 -23.65 -0.17 -60.67
CA LEU A 7 -24.19 -1.02 -59.60
C LEU A 7 -23.71 -0.43 -58.24
N PHE A 8 -24.63 0.15 -57.45
CA PHE A 8 -24.38 0.51 -56.09
C PHE A 8 -24.46 -0.75 -55.19
N ALA A 9 -23.30 -1.22 -54.73
CA ALA A 9 -23.23 -2.26 -53.70
C ALA A 9 -23.53 -1.63 -52.33
N ILE A 10 -24.71 -1.93 -51.80
CA ILE A 10 -25.08 -1.62 -50.41
C ILE A 10 -24.36 -2.62 -49.53
N SER A 11 -23.23 -2.20 -48.93
CA SER A 11 -22.59 -2.94 -47.86
C SER A 11 -23.47 -2.85 -46.62
N ALA A 12 -24.26 -3.86 -46.35
CA ALA A 12 -24.92 -4.04 -45.05
C ALA A 12 -23.86 -4.31 -44.01
N LEU A 13 -23.55 -3.30 -43.23
CA LEU A 13 -22.82 -3.43 -41.97
C LEU A 13 -23.65 -4.28 -41.01
N PHE A 14 -23.40 -5.56 -40.94
CA PHE A 14 -23.86 -6.38 -39.83
C PHE A 14 -23.12 -5.92 -38.59
N GLY A 15 -23.70 -4.97 -37.86
CA GLY A 15 -23.35 -4.71 -36.49
C GLY A 15 -23.73 -5.94 -35.67
N GLY A 16 -22.76 -6.83 -35.41
CA GLY A 16 -22.92 -7.85 -34.39
C GLY A 16 -23.19 -7.16 -33.05
N PRO A 17 -23.86 -7.83 -32.08
CA PRO A 17 -24.07 -7.26 -30.77
C PRO A 17 -22.73 -6.83 -30.22
N SER A 18 -22.55 -5.52 -30.01
CA SER A 18 -21.43 -4.97 -29.30
C SER A 18 -21.57 -5.49 -27.85
N HIS A 19 -20.87 -6.58 -27.51
CA HIS A 19 -20.69 -6.93 -26.12
C HIS A 19 -19.93 -5.78 -25.47
N ALA A 20 -20.48 -5.23 -24.41
CA ALA A 20 -19.74 -4.29 -23.60
C ALA A 20 -18.50 -5.00 -23.04
N ALA A 21 -17.41 -4.27 -22.83
CA ALA A 21 -16.19 -4.86 -22.29
C ALA A 21 -16.45 -5.37 -20.84
N PRO A 22 -15.81 -6.48 -20.44
CA PRO A 22 -15.95 -6.98 -19.06
C PRO A 22 -15.43 -5.95 -18.07
N LEU A 23 -16.07 -5.87 -16.88
CA LEU A 23 -15.62 -5.01 -15.78
C LEU A 23 -14.14 -5.26 -15.46
N LYS A 24 -13.31 -4.23 -15.54
CA LYS A 24 -11.89 -4.32 -15.19
C LYS A 24 -11.72 -4.22 -13.68
N VAL A 25 -11.22 -5.27 -13.07
CA VAL A 25 -10.98 -5.33 -11.62
C VAL A 25 -9.49 -5.21 -11.33
N PHE A 26 -9.11 -4.23 -10.50
CA PHE A 26 -7.76 -4.08 -9.99
C PHE A 26 -7.74 -4.30 -8.49
N ILE A 27 -6.82 -5.12 -8.00
CA ILE A 27 -6.64 -5.38 -6.58
C ILE A 27 -5.41 -4.60 -6.10
N LEU A 28 -5.61 -3.76 -5.09
CA LEU A 28 -4.55 -2.98 -4.47
C LEU A 28 -4.35 -3.46 -3.03
N ALA A 29 -3.18 -4.01 -2.71
CA ALA A 29 -2.93 -4.56 -1.39
C ALA A 29 -1.57 -4.15 -0.82
N GLY A 30 -1.46 -4.12 0.50
CA GLY A 30 -0.22 -3.78 1.19
C GLY A 30 -0.40 -3.32 2.62
N GLN A 31 0.55 -2.50 3.08
CA GLN A 31 0.55 -1.95 4.43
C GLN A 31 0.25 -0.43 4.43
N SER A 32 0.72 0.30 5.43
CA SER A 32 0.43 1.73 5.65
C SER A 32 0.60 2.62 4.40
N ASN A 33 1.59 2.37 3.55
CA ASN A 33 1.75 3.12 2.30
C ASN A 33 0.62 2.84 1.30
N MET A 34 0.07 1.62 1.29
CA MET A 34 -1.12 1.29 0.50
C MET A 34 -2.40 1.78 1.19
N GLU A 35 -2.49 1.76 2.53
CA GLU A 35 -3.61 2.41 3.22
C GLU A 35 -3.74 3.88 2.81
N GLY A 36 -2.61 4.59 2.79
CA GLY A 36 -2.54 5.99 2.42
C GLY A 36 -2.83 6.94 3.57
N HIS A 37 -1.82 7.71 3.96
CA HIS A 37 -1.89 8.63 5.09
C HIS A 37 -1.76 10.09 4.70
N ALA A 38 -1.63 10.39 3.39
CA ALA A 38 -1.60 11.76 2.90
C ALA A 38 -2.97 12.41 3.08
N LYS A 39 -2.99 13.60 3.65
CA LYS A 39 -4.23 14.37 3.84
C LYS A 39 -4.65 15.02 2.53
N ILE A 40 -5.95 15.17 2.29
CA ILE A 40 -6.50 15.90 1.13
C ILE A 40 -6.05 17.37 1.12
N GLU A 41 -5.85 17.95 2.29
CA GLU A 41 -5.32 19.32 2.45
C GLU A 41 -3.95 19.51 1.78
N THR A 42 -3.17 18.42 1.58
CA THR A 42 -1.90 18.48 0.83
C THR A 42 -2.07 18.90 -0.63
N PHE A 43 -3.27 18.81 -1.19
CA PHE A 43 -3.56 19.28 -2.55
C PHE A 43 -3.27 20.77 -2.71
N ASP A 44 -3.45 21.56 -1.68
CA ASP A 44 -3.19 23.00 -1.70
C ASP A 44 -1.71 23.32 -1.92
N TYR A 45 -0.82 22.38 -1.53
CA TYR A 45 0.64 22.51 -1.66
C TYR A 45 1.21 21.81 -2.89
N ILE A 46 0.50 20.84 -3.48
CA ILE A 46 0.96 20.15 -4.72
C ILE A 46 1.12 21.16 -5.87
N GLY A 47 0.32 22.23 -5.89
CA GLY A 47 0.38 23.26 -6.92
C GLY A 47 1.51 24.29 -6.74
N ASP A 48 2.23 24.29 -5.61
CA ASP A 48 3.32 25.21 -5.34
C ASP A 48 4.57 24.87 -6.18
N ASP A 49 4.76 23.59 -6.49
CA ASP A 49 5.81 23.14 -7.40
C ASP A 49 5.26 23.03 -8.85
N PRO A 50 5.82 23.80 -9.80
CA PRO A 50 5.41 23.74 -11.21
C PRO A 50 5.45 22.34 -11.82
N ALA A 51 6.34 21.45 -11.33
CA ALA A 51 6.45 20.07 -11.80
C ALA A 51 5.23 19.21 -11.40
N THR A 52 4.56 19.54 -10.30
CA THR A 52 3.41 18.80 -9.78
C THR A 52 2.06 19.44 -10.11
N VAL A 53 2.03 20.67 -10.66
CA VAL A 53 0.79 21.32 -11.14
C VAL A 53 -0.03 20.43 -12.08
N PRO A 54 0.54 19.71 -13.07
CA PRO A 54 -0.24 18.80 -13.93
C PRO A 54 -0.94 17.68 -13.16
N LEU A 55 -0.31 17.17 -12.10
CA LEU A 55 -0.90 16.16 -11.23
C LEU A 55 -2.09 16.74 -10.45
N LEU A 56 -1.91 17.93 -9.86
CA LEU A 56 -3.00 18.62 -9.15
C LEU A 56 -4.23 18.84 -10.06
N LYS A 57 -4.04 19.21 -11.31
CA LYS A 57 -5.12 19.38 -12.30
C LYS A 57 -5.86 18.07 -12.58
N GLN A 58 -5.22 16.91 -12.45
CA GLN A 58 -5.87 15.62 -12.56
C GLN A 58 -6.64 15.26 -11.28
N MET A 59 -6.16 15.71 -10.12
CA MET A 59 -6.72 15.38 -8.81
C MET A 59 -7.92 16.25 -8.42
N ARG A 60 -8.03 17.47 -8.96
CA ARG A 60 -9.15 18.39 -8.70
C ARG A 60 -10.07 18.53 -9.92
N GLY A 61 -11.36 18.65 -9.65
CA GLY A 61 -12.35 19.10 -10.63
C GLY A 61 -12.30 20.62 -10.87
N ASP A 62 -13.11 21.10 -11.83
CA ASP A 62 -13.21 22.52 -12.15
C ASP A 62 -13.80 23.35 -11.01
N ASP A 63 -14.52 22.70 -10.09
CA ASP A 63 -15.07 23.27 -8.85
C ASP A 63 -14.02 23.36 -7.71
N GLY A 64 -12.79 22.96 -7.96
CA GLY A 64 -11.71 22.93 -6.98
C GLY A 64 -11.79 21.78 -5.96
N GLN A 65 -12.84 20.93 -6.02
CA GLN A 65 -12.98 19.79 -5.15
C GLN A 65 -12.20 18.58 -5.68
N PRO A 66 -11.90 17.56 -4.84
CA PRO A 66 -11.34 16.32 -5.32
C PRO A 66 -12.19 15.73 -6.45
N ARG A 67 -11.53 15.37 -7.55
CA ARG A 67 -12.23 14.78 -8.70
C ARG A 67 -12.93 13.47 -8.29
N VAL A 68 -14.14 13.29 -8.78
CA VAL A 68 -14.86 12.02 -8.73
C VAL A 68 -14.68 11.32 -10.09
N CYS A 69 -14.24 10.07 -10.09
CA CYS A 69 -14.11 9.29 -11.31
C CYS A 69 -15.47 8.97 -11.93
N ASP A 70 -15.57 9.02 -13.25
CA ASP A 70 -16.84 8.77 -13.96
C ASP A 70 -17.13 7.27 -14.08
N HIS A 71 -16.09 6.45 -14.27
CA HIS A 71 -16.19 5.02 -14.57
C HIS A 71 -15.50 4.12 -13.56
N THR A 72 -14.97 4.68 -12.45
CA THR A 72 -14.24 3.90 -11.45
C THR A 72 -14.95 3.88 -10.10
N TRP A 73 -15.12 2.68 -9.55
CA TRP A 73 -15.66 2.40 -8.21
C TRP A 73 -14.61 1.73 -7.34
N ILE A 74 -14.82 1.80 -6.04
CA ILE A 74 -13.91 1.19 -5.07
C ILE A 74 -14.69 0.45 -3.97
N SER A 75 -14.17 -0.72 -3.59
CA SER A 75 -14.40 -1.37 -2.30
C SER A 75 -13.09 -1.32 -1.52
N TYR A 76 -13.10 -0.76 -0.31
CA TYR A 76 -11.92 -0.67 0.54
C TYR A 76 -12.18 -1.30 1.91
N LEU A 77 -11.44 -2.35 2.23
CA LEU A 77 -11.41 -2.96 3.55
C LEU A 77 -10.26 -2.38 4.36
N THR A 78 -10.57 -1.69 5.45
CA THR A 78 -9.62 -0.88 6.24
C THR A 78 -9.96 -0.88 7.73
N GLY A 79 -9.07 -0.27 8.50
CA GLY A 79 -9.28 0.02 9.92
C GLY A 79 -8.83 -1.11 10.83
N LYS A 80 -9.23 -1.02 12.09
CA LYS A 80 -9.01 -2.08 13.06
C LYS A 80 -9.84 -3.30 12.66
N TYR A 81 -9.18 -4.23 12.02
CA TYR A 81 -9.82 -5.45 11.61
C TYR A 81 -9.81 -6.46 12.76
N ASP A 82 -10.98 -6.74 13.31
CA ASP A 82 -11.21 -7.72 14.37
C ASP A 82 -11.90 -9.00 13.86
N GLY A 83 -11.99 -9.14 12.53
CA GLY A 83 -12.74 -10.22 11.88
C GLY A 83 -14.18 -9.85 11.54
N SER A 84 -14.64 -8.67 11.95
CA SER A 84 -15.98 -8.18 11.58
C SER A 84 -15.96 -7.51 10.20
N ALA A 85 -17.09 -7.59 9.48
CA ALA A 85 -17.27 -6.96 8.17
C ALA A 85 -17.41 -5.42 8.24
N ASN A 86 -17.21 -4.82 9.42
CA ASN A 86 -17.51 -3.41 9.68
C ASN A 86 -16.48 -2.42 9.12
N GLY A 87 -15.46 -2.91 8.40
CA GLY A 87 -14.39 -2.08 7.85
C GLY A 87 -14.51 -1.73 6.37
N GLU A 88 -15.54 -2.19 5.65
CA GLU A 88 -15.66 -1.93 4.21
C GLU A 88 -16.23 -0.55 3.92
N GLY A 89 -15.54 0.20 3.05
CA GLY A 89 -16.08 1.40 2.44
C GLY A 89 -16.24 1.21 0.94
N THR A 90 -17.34 1.69 0.36
CA THR A 90 -17.65 1.54 -1.05
C THR A 90 -18.15 2.85 -1.66
N GLY A 91 -18.02 3.00 -2.97
CA GLY A 91 -18.56 4.12 -3.72
C GLY A 91 -17.85 4.37 -5.04
N LYS A 92 -18.26 5.44 -5.73
CA LYS A 92 -17.47 6.00 -6.82
C LYS A 92 -16.14 6.50 -6.26
N LEU A 93 -15.06 6.24 -6.99
CA LEU A 93 -13.73 6.64 -6.54
C LEU A 93 -13.58 8.16 -6.54
N THR A 94 -13.17 8.67 -5.40
CA THR A 94 -12.72 10.05 -5.17
C THR A 94 -11.69 10.05 -4.05
N ALA A 95 -11.21 11.21 -3.62
CA ALA A 95 -10.40 11.32 -2.42
C ALA A 95 -11.19 10.89 -1.15
N GLY A 96 -10.49 10.37 -0.14
CA GLY A 96 -11.11 9.97 1.13
C GLY A 96 -11.13 8.46 1.39
N PHE A 97 -10.56 7.64 0.50
CA PHE A 97 -10.38 6.20 0.69
C PHE A 97 -8.98 5.84 1.23
N GLY A 98 -8.29 6.80 1.85
CA GLY A 98 -7.05 6.54 2.60
C GLY A 98 -7.32 5.87 3.95
N ALA A 99 -6.27 5.74 4.77
CA ALA A 99 -6.33 5.12 6.09
C ALA A 99 -7.41 5.76 6.97
N ARG A 100 -8.25 4.95 7.60
CA ARG A 100 -9.36 5.40 8.43
C ARG A 100 -9.69 4.36 9.51
N ASP A 101 -10.18 4.86 10.64
CA ASP A 101 -10.62 4.02 11.76
C ASP A 101 -12.07 3.56 11.60
N ASP A 102 -12.86 4.27 10.78
CA ASP A 102 -14.28 4.01 10.54
C ASP A 102 -14.54 4.06 9.02
N ALA A 103 -14.88 2.93 8.44
CA ALA A 103 -15.11 2.78 7.01
C ALA A 103 -16.30 3.61 6.48
N THR A 104 -17.23 3.98 7.36
CA THR A 104 -18.43 4.76 6.99
C THR A 104 -18.15 6.25 6.87
N LYS A 105 -16.97 6.71 7.32
CA LYS A 105 -16.59 8.11 7.33
C LYS A 105 -15.35 8.36 6.48
N SER A 106 -15.40 9.35 5.58
CA SER A 106 -14.19 9.93 5.01
C SER A 106 -13.37 10.57 6.14
N ASN A 107 -12.06 10.29 6.18
CA ASN A 107 -11.18 10.91 7.18
C ASN A 107 -10.23 11.94 6.58
N GLY A 108 -10.52 12.41 5.37
CA GLY A 108 -9.72 13.41 4.69
C GLY A 108 -8.34 12.91 4.24
N LYS A 109 -8.17 11.60 4.01
CA LYS A 109 -6.90 11.01 3.55
C LYS A 109 -7.04 10.31 2.21
N ILE A 110 -5.93 10.27 1.48
CA ILE A 110 -5.76 9.52 0.24
C ILE A 110 -4.58 8.54 0.35
N GLY A 111 -4.63 7.51 -0.46
CA GLY A 111 -3.53 6.61 -0.75
C GLY A 111 -3.34 6.43 -2.25
N PRO A 112 -2.58 5.43 -2.67
CA PRO A 112 -2.31 5.14 -4.09
C PRO A 112 -3.58 4.89 -4.92
N GLU A 113 -4.68 4.45 -4.30
CA GLU A 113 -5.94 4.18 -4.97
C GLU A 113 -6.46 5.37 -5.75
N PHE A 114 -6.29 6.58 -5.22
CA PHE A 114 -6.88 7.78 -5.80
C PHE A 114 -6.26 8.11 -7.16
N THR A 115 -4.94 8.29 -7.21
CA THR A 115 -4.24 8.61 -8.45
C THR A 115 -4.17 7.43 -9.43
N PHE A 116 -4.10 6.19 -8.91
CA PHE A 116 -4.22 4.98 -9.72
C PHE A 116 -5.58 4.95 -10.43
N GLY A 117 -6.65 5.17 -9.69
CA GLY A 117 -8.00 5.15 -10.26
C GLY A 117 -8.26 6.28 -11.25
N LEU A 118 -7.80 7.51 -10.97
CA LEU A 118 -7.86 8.61 -11.93
C LEU A 118 -7.16 8.27 -13.25
N THR A 119 -6.01 7.60 -13.16
CA THR A 119 -5.25 7.16 -14.35
C THR A 119 -6.00 6.07 -15.12
N MET A 120 -6.57 5.08 -14.43
CA MET A 120 -7.33 4.00 -15.07
C MET A 120 -8.64 4.51 -15.67
N ASP A 121 -9.34 5.39 -14.97
CA ASP A 121 -10.58 6.03 -15.45
C ASP A 121 -10.36 6.75 -16.77
N ALA A 122 -9.30 7.56 -16.84
CA ALA A 122 -8.93 8.31 -18.04
C ALA A 122 -8.43 7.41 -19.19
N ALA A 123 -7.69 6.33 -18.86
CA ALA A 123 -7.06 5.48 -19.86
C ALA A 123 -8.04 4.48 -20.48
N LEU A 124 -8.94 3.90 -19.68
CA LEU A 124 -9.81 2.81 -20.12
C LEU A 124 -11.17 3.32 -20.62
N GLN A 125 -11.71 4.37 -19.98
CA GLN A 125 -13.06 4.94 -20.29
C GLN A 125 -14.18 3.87 -20.27
N GLU A 126 -13.98 2.83 -19.48
CA GLU A 126 -14.90 1.71 -19.27
C GLU A 126 -15.02 1.43 -17.76
N PRO A 127 -16.03 0.67 -17.30
CA PRO A 127 -16.21 0.41 -15.88
C PRO A 127 -14.98 -0.25 -15.25
N VAL A 128 -14.48 0.34 -14.17
CA VAL A 128 -13.35 -0.12 -13.37
C VAL A 128 -13.79 -0.34 -11.93
N LEU A 129 -13.41 -1.45 -11.34
CA LEU A 129 -13.57 -1.73 -9.92
C LEU A 129 -12.20 -1.89 -9.25
N ILE A 130 -11.92 -1.04 -8.29
CA ILE A 130 -10.77 -1.20 -7.40
C ILE A 130 -11.22 -1.94 -6.15
N ILE A 131 -10.51 -3.02 -5.80
CA ILE A 131 -10.67 -3.71 -4.53
C ILE A 131 -9.39 -3.47 -3.74
N LYS A 132 -9.47 -2.63 -2.71
CA LYS A 132 -8.32 -2.25 -1.91
C LYS A 132 -8.36 -2.93 -0.55
N THR A 133 -7.24 -3.59 -0.18
CA THR A 133 -7.06 -4.24 1.12
C THR A 133 -5.70 -3.87 1.67
N ALA A 134 -5.66 -3.07 2.72
CA ALA A 134 -4.40 -2.61 3.26
C ALA A 134 -4.47 -2.39 4.78
N TRP A 135 -3.41 -2.80 5.48
CA TRP A 135 -3.30 -2.68 6.93
C TRP A 135 -1.88 -2.32 7.35
N GLY A 136 -1.74 -1.21 8.06
CA GLY A 136 -0.46 -0.74 8.57
C GLY A 136 0.20 -1.72 9.53
N GLY A 137 1.53 -1.72 9.57
CA GLY A 137 2.29 -2.53 10.51
C GLY A 137 2.30 -4.03 10.22
N ARG A 138 1.96 -4.49 9.00
CA ARG A 138 1.88 -5.91 8.65
C ARG A 138 3.04 -6.33 7.76
N SER A 139 3.65 -7.48 8.11
CA SER A 139 4.78 -8.07 7.40
C SER A 139 4.35 -9.13 6.41
N LEU A 140 5.18 -9.38 5.40
CA LEU A 140 5.00 -10.50 4.49
C LEU A 140 5.42 -11.83 5.15
N HIS A 141 6.45 -11.80 5.98
CA HIS A 141 6.96 -13.02 6.60
C HIS A 141 5.99 -13.66 7.61
N THR A 142 5.06 -12.89 8.19
CA THR A 142 4.07 -13.40 9.15
C THR A 142 2.65 -13.16 8.69
N GLU A 143 2.18 -11.91 8.71
CA GLU A 143 0.75 -11.61 8.60
C GLU A 143 0.20 -11.80 7.17
N PHE A 144 0.96 -11.42 6.15
CA PHE A 144 0.63 -11.68 4.75
C PHE A 144 1.24 -12.97 4.19
N ARG A 145 1.79 -13.84 5.06
CA ARG A 145 2.46 -15.05 4.63
C ARG A 145 1.57 -15.91 3.73
N PRO A 146 2.01 -16.23 2.51
CA PRO A 146 1.22 -17.03 1.58
C PRO A 146 1.18 -18.50 2.02
N PRO A 147 0.08 -19.22 1.77
CA PRO A 147 -0.09 -20.61 2.21
C PRO A 147 1.01 -21.56 1.72
N SER A 148 1.47 -21.41 0.48
CA SER A 148 2.49 -22.30 -0.10
C SER A 148 3.88 -22.11 0.51
N ALA A 149 4.12 -21.02 1.25
CA ALA A 149 5.35 -20.82 2.01
C ALA A 149 5.38 -21.61 3.34
N GLY A 150 4.31 -22.32 3.67
CA GLY A 150 4.19 -23.06 4.93
C GLY A 150 4.05 -22.16 6.17
N PRO A 151 4.04 -22.74 7.37
CA PRO A 151 3.91 -22.01 8.62
C PRO A 151 5.12 -21.09 8.86
N TYR A 152 4.94 -20.08 9.73
CA TYR A 152 6.07 -19.30 10.23
C TYR A 152 6.95 -20.17 11.12
N GLU A 153 8.23 -20.19 10.84
CA GLU A 153 9.24 -20.89 11.62
C GLU A 153 10.32 -19.93 12.11
N LEU A 154 10.79 -20.15 13.34
CA LEU A 154 11.92 -19.41 13.87
C LEU A 154 13.19 -19.76 13.09
N ASN A 155 13.93 -18.74 12.67
CA ASN A 155 15.27 -18.92 12.16
C ASN A 155 16.27 -19.24 13.30
N ASP A 156 17.50 -19.60 12.97
CA ASP A 156 18.51 -19.99 13.98
C ASP A 156 18.90 -18.84 14.91
N TYR A 157 18.89 -17.61 14.43
CA TYR A 157 19.12 -16.43 15.25
C TYR A 157 18.01 -16.25 16.29
N GLN A 158 16.75 -16.35 15.88
CA GLN A 158 15.60 -16.28 16.79
C GLN A 158 15.58 -17.43 17.79
N LYS A 159 15.87 -18.66 17.35
CA LYS A 159 16.01 -19.82 18.27
C LYS A 159 17.07 -19.56 19.32
N LYS A 160 18.25 -19.08 18.90
CA LYS A 160 19.34 -18.75 19.82
C LYS A 160 18.97 -17.61 20.77
N LEU A 161 18.28 -16.59 20.28
CA LEU A 161 17.86 -15.44 21.10
C LEU A 161 16.78 -15.83 22.10
N TYR A 162 15.76 -16.58 21.68
CA TYR A 162 14.56 -16.85 22.47
C TYR A 162 14.73 -18.03 23.44
N TYR A 163 15.53 -19.03 23.08
CA TYR A 163 15.83 -20.19 23.92
C TYR A 163 17.19 -20.11 24.64
N GLY A 164 17.92 -19.02 24.42
CA GLY A 164 19.18 -18.74 25.08
C GLY A 164 19.01 -18.09 26.47
N PRO A 165 20.11 -17.64 27.09
CA PRO A 165 20.04 -16.89 28.34
C PRO A 165 19.14 -15.65 28.21
N PRO A 166 18.43 -15.23 29.29
CA PRO A 166 17.55 -14.05 29.26
C PRO A 166 18.28 -12.81 28.74
N GLY A 167 17.67 -12.12 27.80
CA GLY A 167 18.18 -10.91 27.17
C GLY A 167 17.06 -9.97 26.72
N HIS A 168 17.44 -8.79 26.20
CA HIS A 168 16.47 -7.87 25.63
C HIS A 168 15.77 -8.47 24.39
N GLY A 169 14.46 -8.31 24.31
CA GLY A 169 13.64 -8.77 23.18
C GLY A 169 13.17 -10.22 23.27
N VAL A 170 13.51 -10.94 24.34
CA VAL A 170 12.95 -12.28 24.59
C VAL A 170 11.52 -12.16 25.09
N PRO A 171 10.53 -12.85 24.46
CA PRO A 171 9.16 -12.89 24.98
C PRO A 171 9.14 -13.43 26.42
N LYS A 172 8.23 -12.86 27.25
CA LYS A 172 8.06 -13.31 28.64
C LYS A 172 7.54 -14.75 28.73
N ASP A 173 6.64 -15.11 27.81
CA ASP A 173 6.13 -16.46 27.61
C ASP A 173 6.30 -16.86 26.14
N MET A 174 7.20 -17.81 25.92
CA MET A 174 7.51 -18.31 24.58
C MET A 174 6.36 -19.12 23.99
N ASN A 175 5.61 -19.86 24.80
CA ASN A 175 4.51 -20.68 24.30
C ASN A 175 3.34 -19.81 23.84
N GLU A 176 3.01 -18.79 24.64
CA GLU A 176 1.99 -17.80 24.29
C GLU A 176 2.39 -17.06 23.01
N TRP A 177 3.62 -16.56 22.95
CA TRP A 177 4.11 -15.84 21.77
C TRP A 177 4.12 -16.70 20.50
N LEU A 178 4.54 -17.98 20.58
CA LEU A 178 4.49 -18.89 19.44
C LEU A 178 3.06 -19.22 19.01
N ALA A 179 2.13 -19.36 19.97
CA ALA A 179 0.72 -19.56 19.67
C ALA A 179 0.11 -18.35 18.96
N GLU A 180 0.45 -17.14 19.41
CA GLU A 180 0.05 -15.89 18.77
C GLU A 180 0.63 -15.80 17.33
N LYS A 181 1.93 -16.03 17.16
CA LYS A 181 2.57 -16.05 15.83
C LYS A 181 1.93 -17.06 14.88
N LYS A 182 1.58 -18.23 15.38
CA LYS A 182 0.87 -19.24 14.60
C LYS A 182 -0.52 -18.75 14.16
N THR A 183 -1.24 -18.07 15.04
CA THR A 183 -2.56 -17.49 14.75
C THR A 183 -2.47 -16.36 13.74
N GLU A 184 -1.46 -15.49 13.86
CA GLU A 184 -1.24 -14.35 12.98
C GLU A 184 -0.70 -14.76 11.60
N THR A 185 -0.08 -15.95 11.49
CA THR A 185 0.50 -16.42 10.22
C THR A 185 -0.54 -16.51 9.11
N GLY A 186 -0.35 -15.72 8.05
CA GLY A 186 -1.21 -15.64 6.89
C GLY A 186 -2.61 -15.05 7.16
N ARG A 187 -2.83 -14.44 8.32
CA ARG A 187 -4.14 -13.88 8.70
C ARG A 187 -4.62 -12.83 7.72
N PHE A 188 -3.77 -11.86 7.39
CA PHE A 188 -4.14 -10.78 6.47
C PHE A 188 -4.11 -11.20 5.00
N TYR A 189 -3.35 -12.25 4.66
CA TYR A 189 -3.49 -12.91 3.37
C TYR A 189 -4.92 -13.47 3.20
N ARG A 190 -5.41 -14.22 4.19
CA ARG A 190 -6.78 -14.78 4.14
C ARG A 190 -7.84 -13.69 4.07
N TYR A 191 -7.75 -12.66 4.91
CA TYR A 191 -8.71 -11.54 4.90
C TYR A 191 -8.77 -10.84 3.53
N MET A 192 -7.62 -10.59 2.92
CA MET A 192 -7.54 -10.03 1.57
C MET A 192 -8.24 -10.93 0.55
N VAL A 193 -7.91 -12.23 0.54
CA VAL A 193 -8.49 -13.18 -0.43
C VAL A 193 -10.00 -13.34 -0.22
N GLU A 194 -10.45 -13.44 1.03
CA GLU A 194 -11.87 -13.54 1.38
C GLU A 194 -12.64 -12.29 0.95
N HIS A 195 -12.09 -11.11 1.21
CA HIS A 195 -12.72 -9.86 0.80
C HIS A 195 -12.82 -9.73 -0.72
N VAL A 196 -11.74 -9.99 -1.44
CA VAL A 196 -11.75 -9.98 -2.92
C VAL A 196 -12.80 -10.94 -3.46
N LYS A 197 -12.85 -12.19 -2.96
CA LYS A 197 -13.86 -13.18 -3.38
C LYS A 197 -15.28 -12.73 -3.04
N SER A 198 -15.51 -12.11 -1.89
CA SER A 198 -16.82 -11.57 -1.49
C SER A 198 -17.29 -10.45 -2.42
N VAL A 199 -16.39 -9.54 -2.80
CA VAL A 199 -16.72 -8.46 -3.75
C VAL A 199 -17.00 -9.03 -5.14
N LEU A 200 -16.19 -9.98 -5.60
CA LEU A 200 -16.34 -10.61 -6.93
C LEU A 200 -17.57 -11.54 -7.02
N ALA A 201 -18.12 -12.00 -5.91
CA ALA A 201 -19.38 -12.78 -5.89
C ALA A 201 -20.59 -11.89 -6.20
N ASP A 202 -20.55 -10.60 -5.88
CA ASP A 202 -21.58 -9.60 -6.22
C ASP A 202 -20.93 -8.23 -6.52
N PRO A 203 -20.29 -8.08 -7.70
CA PRO A 203 -19.63 -6.81 -8.05
C PRO A 203 -20.63 -5.65 -8.17
N LYS A 204 -21.90 -5.94 -8.47
CA LYS A 204 -22.94 -4.93 -8.68
C LYS A 204 -23.25 -4.14 -7.42
N ARG A 205 -23.06 -4.72 -6.23
CA ARG A 205 -23.25 -4.01 -4.96
C ARG A 205 -22.27 -2.83 -4.76
N VAL A 206 -21.11 -2.89 -5.45
CA VAL A 206 -20.09 -1.84 -5.40
C VAL A 206 -20.06 -1.01 -6.67
N CYS A 207 -20.13 -1.66 -7.83
CA CYS A 207 -20.13 -1.05 -9.16
C CYS A 207 -21.50 -1.25 -9.83
N PRO A 208 -22.44 -0.28 -9.71
CA PRO A 208 -23.76 -0.38 -10.33
C PRO A 208 -23.75 -0.54 -11.85
N ALA A 209 -22.65 -0.12 -12.49
CA ALA A 209 -22.46 -0.27 -13.93
C ALA A 209 -22.12 -1.71 -14.37
N TYR A 210 -21.86 -2.63 -13.44
CA TYR A 210 -21.57 -4.03 -13.75
C TYR A 210 -22.78 -4.73 -14.36
N ASP A 211 -22.55 -5.40 -15.50
CA ASP A 211 -23.49 -6.35 -16.09
C ASP A 211 -22.93 -7.77 -16.02
N ALA A 212 -23.68 -8.67 -15.42
CA ALA A 212 -23.29 -10.07 -15.29
C ALA A 212 -23.14 -10.81 -16.64
N LYS A 213 -23.75 -10.29 -17.72
CA LYS A 213 -23.61 -10.86 -19.07
C LYS A 213 -22.21 -10.63 -19.64
N ASP A 214 -21.61 -9.50 -19.32
CA ASP A 214 -20.27 -9.13 -19.79
C ASP A 214 -19.18 -9.69 -18.85
N GLY A 215 -19.53 -10.01 -17.60
CA GLY A 215 -18.63 -10.56 -16.61
C GLY A 215 -17.61 -9.56 -16.12
N TYR A 216 -16.52 -10.09 -15.53
CA TYR A 216 -15.37 -9.27 -15.08
C TYR A 216 -14.05 -9.94 -15.46
N GLU A 217 -13.00 -9.14 -15.51
CA GLU A 217 -11.61 -9.57 -15.67
C GLU A 217 -10.78 -9.00 -14.51
N ILE A 218 -9.99 -9.85 -13.83
CA ILE A 218 -8.96 -9.37 -12.88
C ILE A 218 -7.79 -8.84 -13.70
N ALA A 219 -7.81 -7.52 -13.96
CA ALA A 219 -6.90 -6.84 -14.86
C ALA A 219 -5.52 -6.59 -14.25
N GLY A 220 -5.37 -6.64 -12.93
CA GLY A 220 -4.07 -6.52 -12.30
C GLY A 220 -4.10 -6.50 -10.78
N PHE A 221 -2.92 -6.70 -10.19
CA PHE A 221 -2.67 -6.63 -8.76
C PHE A 221 -1.51 -5.66 -8.48
N VAL A 222 -1.69 -4.76 -7.52
CA VAL A 222 -0.66 -3.81 -7.08
C VAL A 222 -0.31 -4.09 -5.64
N TRP A 223 0.97 -4.33 -5.38
CA TRP A 223 1.52 -4.62 -4.06
C TRP A 223 2.41 -3.48 -3.56
N LEU A 224 2.07 -2.88 -2.42
CA LEU A 224 2.87 -1.84 -1.78
C LEU A 224 3.06 -2.14 -0.30
N GLN A 225 4.00 -3.05 -0.01
CA GLN A 225 4.34 -3.53 1.33
C GLN A 225 5.85 -3.80 1.40
N GLY A 226 6.45 -3.74 2.57
CA GLY A 226 7.85 -4.11 2.78
C GLY A 226 8.50 -3.49 4.00
N PHE A 227 8.02 -2.34 4.49
CA PHE A 227 8.69 -1.61 5.57
C PHE A 227 8.84 -2.45 6.83
N ASN A 228 7.80 -3.18 7.24
CA ASN A 228 7.85 -4.02 8.44
C ASN A 228 8.85 -5.17 8.31
N ASP A 229 8.96 -5.77 7.13
CA ASP A 229 9.98 -6.78 6.86
C ASP A 229 11.38 -6.17 6.87
N MET A 230 11.57 -5.00 6.23
CA MET A 230 12.85 -4.31 6.17
C MET A 230 13.40 -4.00 7.57
N VAL A 231 12.57 -3.55 8.51
CA VAL A 231 13.02 -3.14 9.84
C VAL A 231 13.12 -4.29 10.84
N ASP A 232 12.58 -5.47 10.53
CA ASP A 232 12.63 -6.63 11.43
C ASP A 232 14.01 -7.30 11.42
N SER A 233 14.87 -6.90 12.36
CA SER A 233 16.19 -7.47 12.53
C SER A 233 16.20 -8.89 13.11
N HIS A 234 15.11 -9.37 13.64
CA HIS A 234 15.01 -10.73 14.17
C HIS A 234 14.72 -11.75 13.07
N THR A 235 13.84 -11.41 12.15
CA THR A 235 13.56 -12.24 10.97
C THR A 235 14.69 -12.14 9.94
N TYR A 236 15.30 -10.96 9.80
CA TYR A 236 16.39 -10.68 8.86
C TYR A 236 17.67 -10.24 9.60
N PRO A 237 18.36 -11.16 10.32
CA PRO A 237 19.48 -10.78 11.17
C PRO A 237 20.75 -10.45 10.39
N ASP A 238 20.93 -11.02 9.20
CA ASP A 238 22.18 -10.96 8.42
C ASP A 238 22.30 -9.74 7.51
N ARG A 239 21.85 -8.57 7.97
CA ARG A 239 21.75 -7.33 7.15
C ARG A 239 23.07 -6.91 6.49
N GLY A 240 24.21 -7.29 7.04
CA GLY A 240 25.54 -7.03 6.47
C GLY A 240 25.96 -7.97 5.35
N LYS A 241 25.23 -9.08 5.11
CA LYS A 241 25.63 -10.13 4.17
C LYS A 241 24.89 -10.03 2.83
N PRO A 242 25.48 -10.50 1.74
CA PRO A 242 24.75 -10.67 0.47
C PRO A 242 23.51 -11.57 0.64
N GLY A 243 22.44 -11.29 -0.07
CA GLY A 243 21.22 -12.09 -0.01
C GLY A 243 20.42 -11.99 1.32
N ARG A 244 20.77 -11.07 2.20
CA ARG A 244 20.20 -10.86 3.54
C ARG A 244 18.67 -10.78 3.61
N PHE A 245 18.02 -10.42 2.50
CA PHE A 245 16.56 -10.35 2.38
C PHE A 245 16.00 -11.38 1.39
N ALA A 246 16.74 -12.44 1.07
CA ALA A 246 16.30 -13.48 0.13
C ALA A 246 14.95 -14.10 0.54
N LEU A 247 14.73 -14.31 1.84
CA LEU A 247 13.44 -14.79 2.37
C LEU A 247 12.27 -13.92 1.92
N TYR A 248 12.43 -12.58 1.87
CA TYR A 248 11.37 -11.70 1.39
C TYR A 248 11.05 -11.95 -0.09
N SER A 249 12.10 -12.10 -0.91
CA SER A 249 11.93 -12.40 -2.34
C SER A 249 11.21 -13.72 -2.58
N ASP A 250 11.58 -14.75 -1.82
CA ASP A 250 10.99 -16.09 -1.91
C ASP A 250 9.51 -16.05 -1.47
N LEU A 251 9.21 -15.38 -0.35
CA LEU A 251 7.85 -15.20 0.14
C LEU A 251 6.99 -14.42 -0.85
N LEU A 252 7.54 -13.38 -1.48
CA LEU A 252 6.81 -12.61 -2.48
C LEU A 252 6.54 -13.42 -3.75
N ALA A 253 7.47 -14.27 -4.16
CA ALA A 253 7.24 -15.20 -5.26
C ALA A 253 6.13 -16.22 -4.94
N HIS A 254 6.12 -16.79 -3.73
CA HIS A 254 5.02 -17.63 -3.24
C HIS A 254 3.69 -16.88 -3.22
N PHE A 255 3.69 -15.64 -2.73
CA PHE A 255 2.52 -14.78 -2.66
C PHE A 255 1.89 -14.55 -4.04
N ILE A 256 2.70 -14.26 -5.06
CA ILE A 256 2.24 -14.07 -6.44
C ILE A 256 1.60 -15.34 -6.99
N ARG A 257 2.24 -16.51 -6.78
CA ARG A 257 1.73 -17.81 -7.26
C ARG A 257 0.39 -18.15 -6.59
N ASP A 258 0.32 -17.99 -5.27
CA ASP A 258 -0.86 -18.30 -4.49
C ASP A 258 -2.05 -17.42 -4.87
N LEU A 259 -1.84 -16.11 -5.03
CA LEU A 259 -2.89 -15.19 -5.49
C LEU A 259 -3.42 -15.54 -6.88
N ARG A 260 -2.53 -15.86 -7.82
CA ARG A 260 -2.93 -16.28 -9.16
C ARG A 260 -3.78 -17.56 -9.14
N LYS A 261 -3.46 -18.48 -8.23
CA LYS A 261 -4.23 -19.70 -7.99
C LYS A 261 -5.58 -19.38 -7.32
N ASP A 262 -5.57 -18.61 -6.24
CA ASP A 262 -6.77 -18.31 -5.45
C ASP A 262 -7.83 -17.52 -6.21
N PHE A 263 -7.40 -16.69 -7.15
CA PHE A 263 -8.28 -15.90 -8.02
C PHE A 263 -8.52 -16.55 -9.39
N ASN A 264 -7.98 -17.75 -9.62
CA ASN A 264 -8.05 -18.41 -10.93
C ASN A 264 -7.59 -17.51 -12.10
N ALA A 265 -6.53 -16.73 -11.87
CA ALA A 265 -6.02 -15.73 -12.80
C ALA A 265 -4.50 -15.94 -13.06
N PRO A 266 -4.11 -17.04 -13.73
CA PRO A 266 -2.71 -17.48 -13.83
C PRO A 266 -1.78 -16.49 -14.52
N LYS A 267 -2.33 -15.58 -15.33
CA LYS A 267 -1.58 -14.55 -16.06
C LYS A 267 -1.83 -13.14 -15.51
N MET A 268 -2.51 -13.02 -14.37
CA MET A 268 -2.80 -11.70 -13.76
C MET A 268 -1.52 -10.85 -13.68
N PRO A 269 -1.50 -9.67 -14.31
CA PRO A 269 -0.40 -8.72 -14.16
C PRO A 269 -0.19 -8.35 -12.68
N PHE A 270 1.06 -8.30 -12.26
CA PHE A 270 1.40 -7.99 -10.88
C PHE A 270 2.44 -6.86 -10.84
N VAL A 271 2.13 -5.79 -10.12
CA VAL A 271 3.00 -4.64 -9.96
C VAL A 271 3.50 -4.57 -8.52
N ILE A 272 4.80 -4.58 -8.34
CA ILE A 272 5.47 -4.39 -7.06
C ILE A 272 5.89 -2.93 -6.96
N GLY A 273 5.25 -2.17 -6.08
CA GLY A 273 5.72 -0.84 -5.73
C GLY A 273 6.96 -0.95 -4.85
N VAL A 274 8.13 -0.77 -5.44
CA VAL A 274 9.41 -0.86 -4.72
C VAL A 274 9.58 0.36 -3.84
N MET A 275 9.74 0.14 -2.55
CA MET A 275 9.72 1.16 -1.50
C MET A 275 10.72 2.30 -1.73
N GLY A 276 10.23 3.55 -1.64
CA GLY A 276 10.99 4.76 -1.91
C GLY A 276 11.62 5.44 -0.69
N VAL A 277 11.32 4.96 0.53
CA VAL A 277 11.79 5.59 1.77
C VAL A 277 13.31 5.80 1.78
N GLY A 278 13.75 7.04 2.05
CA GLY A 278 15.15 7.43 2.00
C GLY A 278 15.66 7.82 0.60
N GLY A 279 14.78 7.93 -0.40
CA GLY A 279 15.14 8.46 -1.72
C GLY A 279 16.16 7.63 -2.50
N LEU A 280 16.84 8.27 -3.43
CA LEU A 280 17.87 7.60 -4.25
C LEU A 280 19.15 7.29 -3.45
N ASN A 281 19.42 8.05 -2.39
CA ASN A 281 20.61 7.92 -1.55
C ASN A 281 20.35 7.15 -0.25
N ALA A 282 19.36 6.27 -0.25
CA ALA A 282 18.98 5.49 0.93
C ALA A 282 20.15 4.64 1.49
N PRO A 283 20.13 4.29 2.78
CA PRO A 283 21.14 3.41 3.39
C PRO A 283 21.26 2.05 2.68
N LYS A 284 22.43 1.44 2.76
CA LYS A 284 22.73 0.15 2.10
C LYS A 284 21.72 -0.95 2.39
N ASP A 285 21.18 -1.00 3.63
CA ASP A 285 20.16 -1.99 3.99
C ASP A 285 18.84 -1.76 3.25
N THR A 286 18.44 -0.49 3.12
CA THR A 286 17.25 -0.12 2.32
C THR A 286 17.44 -0.46 0.84
N LEU A 287 18.62 -0.17 0.28
CA LEU A 287 18.93 -0.50 -1.12
C LEU A 287 18.87 -2.02 -1.35
N ALA A 288 19.47 -2.81 -0.46
CA ALA A 288 19.43 -4.27 -0.58
C ALA A 288 18.00 -4.85 -0.37
N PHE A 289 17.18 -4.20 0.43
CA PHE A 289 15.78 -4.60 0.55
C PHE A 289 15.00 -4.30 -0.73
N ARG A 290 15.26 -3.18 -1.39
CA ARG A 290 14.69 -2.87 -2.72
C ARG A 290 15.08 -3.88 -3.79
N GLU A 291 16.33 -4.37 -3.77
CA GLU A 291 16.76 -5.46 -4.63
C GLU A 291 15.93 -6.73 -4.37
N ALA A 292 15.71 -7.07 -3.10
CA ALA A 292 14.87 -8.21 -2.74
C ALA A 292 13.39 -8.03 -3.16
N MET A 293 12.84 -6.82 -3.08
CA MET A 293 11.50 -6.51 -3.61
C MET A 293 11.43 -6.69 -5.13
N THR A 294 12.50 -6.34 -5.83
CA THR A 294 12.58 -6.39 -7.30
C THR A 294 12.81 -7.81 -7.82
N ALA A 295 13.47 -8.66 -7.04
CA ALA A 295 13.94 -9.98 -7.47
C ALA A 295 12.87 -10.87 -8.13
N PRO A 296 11.61 -10.96 -7.62
CA PRO A 296 10.58 -11.76 -8.29
C PRO A 296 10.32 -11.33 -9.73
N SER A 297 10.37 -10.03 -10.07
CA SER A 297 10.14 -9.55 -11.44
C SER A 297 11.19 -10.03 -12.45
N LEU A 298 12.34 -10.49 -11.95
CA LEU A 298 13.44 -11.03 -12.76
C LEU A 298 13.38 -12.55 -12.92
N MET A 299 12.49 -13.24 -12.21
CA MET A 299 12.34 -14.70 -12.32
C MET A 299 11.77 -15.08 -13.70
N PRO A 300 12.28 -16.14 -14.35
CA PRO A 300 11.84 -16.54 -15.70
C PRO A 300 10.31 -16.74 -15.82
N GLU A 301 9.69 -17.31 -14.81
CA GLU A 301 8.23 -17.58 -14.77
C GLU A 301 7.37 -16.31 -14.69
N PHE A 302 7.95 -15.21 -14.20
CA PHE A 302 7.25 -13.93 -14.00
C PHE A 302 7.59 -12.90 -15.08
N LYS A 303 8.46 -13.27 -16.01
CA LYS A 303 8.90 -12.36 -17.09
C LYS A 303 7.70 -11.91 -17.94
N GLY A 304 7.53 -10.59 -18.05
CA GLY A 304 6.48 -9.97 -18.88
C GLY A 304 5.11 -9.85 -18.21
N ASN A 305 4.96 -10.30 -16.95
CA ASN A 305 3.71 -10.16 -16.22
C ASN A 305 3.87 -9.83 -14.73
N VAL A 306 5.11 -9.69 -14.22
CA VAL A 306 5.44 -9.10 -12.92
C VAL A 306 6.39 -7.94 -13.16
N PHE A 307 6.04 -6.77 -12.63
CA PHE A 307 6.78 -5.53 -12.85
C PHE A 307 7.15 -4.92 -11.51
N ALA A 308 8.40 -4.50 -11.37
CA ALA A 308 8.87 -3.74 -10.20
C ALA A 308 8.98 -2.26 -10.58
N VAL A 309 8.24 -1.42 -9.87
CA VAL A 309 8.18 0.03 -10.11
C VAL A 309 8.87 0.75 -8.96
N PRO A 310 10.04 1.37 -9.17
CA PRO A 310 10.72 2.14 -8.14
C PRO A 310 9.93 3.38 -7.75
N THR A 311 9.70 3.60 -6.44
CA THR A 311 9.07 4.82 -5.92
C THR A 311 10.07 5.80 -5.31
N ALA A 312 11.36 5.43 -5.25
CA ALA A 312 12.43 6.30 -4.75
C ALA A 312 12.57 7.64 -5.49
N PRO A 313 12.37 7.74 -6.83
CA PRO A 313 12.41 9.03 -7.52
C PRO A 313 11.36 10.05 -7.08
N PHE A 314 10.31 9.59 -6.38
CA PHE A 314 9.22 10.45 -5.89
C PHE A 314 9.39 10.81 -4.39
N TRP A 315 10.50 10.45 -3.79
CA TRP A 315 10.84 10.85 -2.43
C TRP A 315 11.28 12.31 -2.40
N SER A 316 10.66 13.12 -1.54
CA SER A 316 11.06 14.51 -1.33
C SER A 316 12.14 14.59 -0.26
N GLU A 317 13.36 14.94 -0.63
CA GLU A 317 14.47 15.17 0.30
C GLU A 317 14.19 16.38 1.23
N GLU A 318 13.52 17.40 0.71
CA GLU A 318 13.15 18.58 1.50
C GLU A 318 12.18 18.22 2.63
N LEU A 319 11.13 17.47 2.31
CA LEU A 319 10.18 16.98 3.31
C LEU A 319 10.83 15.99 4.29
N ALA A 320 11.79 15.19 3.84
CA ALA A 320 12.53 14.28 4.69
C ALA A 320 13.34 15.04 5.75
N VAL A 321 14.02 16.14 5.39
CA VAL A 321 14.73 17.00 6.34
C VAL A 321 13.78 17.56 7.39
N ILE A 322 12.56 17.97 7.00
CA ILE A 322 11.55 18.46 7.94
C ILE A 322 11.09 17.34 8.88
N ASP A 323 10.87 16.13 8.34
CA ASP A 323 10.45 14.97 9.16
C ASP A 323 11.53 14.55 10.17
N ASP A 324 12.80 14.57 9.77
CA ASP A 324 13.94 14.35 10.66
C ASP A 324 13.99 15.37 11.80
N LYS A 325 13.76 16.65 11.49
CA LYS A 325 13.66 17.70 12.51
C LYS A 325 12.48 17.45 13.47
N ARG A 326 11.33 17.07 12.95
CA ARG A 326 10.16 16.67 13.77
C ARG A 326 10.45 15.45 14.63
N ALA A 327 11.22 14.48 14.11
CA ALA A 327 11.65 13.33 14.90
C ALA A 327 12.52 13.76 16.09
N GLN A 328 13.41 14.74 15.93
CA GLN A 328 14.19 15.33 17.02
C GLN A 328 13.30 16.01 18.06
N VAL A 329 12.23 16.71 17.65
CA VAL A 329 11.24 17.29 18.58
C VAL A 329 10.53 16.20 19.38
N ARG A 330 10.09 15.12 18.71
CA ARG A 330 9.48 13.95 19.39
C ARG A 330 10.46 13.31 20.40
N GLN A 331 11.71 13.13 20.01
CA GLN A 331 12.76 12.61 20.88
C GLN A 331 12.99 13.51 22.09
N MET A 332 13.01 14.83 21.91
CA MET A 332 13.09 15.78 23.01
C MET A 332 11.91 15.62 23.98
N GLY A 333 10.69 15.43 23.47
CA GLY A 333 9.53 15.13 24.31
C GLY A 333 9.71 13.89 25.17
N HIS A 334 10.27 12.83 24.61
CA HIS A 334 10.62 11.60 25.39
C HIS A 334 11.66 11.91 26.47
N TYR A 335 12.69 12.69 26.18
CA TYR A 335 13.71 13.05 27.16
C TYR A 335 13.15 13.88 28.32
N LEU A 336 12.27 14.85 28.03
CA LEU A 336 11.61 15.64 29.08
C LEU A 336 10.72 14.76 29.96
N ASN A 337 10.02 13.78 29.41
CA ASN A 337 9.14 12.87 30.15
C ASN A 337 9.92 11.81 30.93
N SER A 338 11.00 11.28 30.38
CA SER A 338 11.85 10.28 31.05
C SER A 338 12.84 10.89 32.06
N LYS A 339 12.84 12.21 32.20
CA LYS A 339 13.78 12.95 33.10
C LYS A 339 15.25 12.63 32.77
N HIS A 340 15.58 12.54 31.50
CA HIS A 340 16.95 12.20 31.08
C HIS A 340 17.93 13.23 31.61
N LYS A 341 19.04 12.75 32.20
CA LYS A 341 20.00 13.55 32.98
C LYS A 341 20.65 14.70 32.21
N ASP A 342 20.75 14.61 30.91
CA ASP A 342 21.41 15.59 30.06
C ASP A 342 20.44 16.59 29.42
N HIS A 343 19.19 16.64 29.87
CA HIS A 343 18.13 17.49 29.28
C HIS A 343 17.43 18.38 30.29
N ALA A 344 16.72 19.39 29.80
CA ALA A 344 16.12 20.48 30.59
C ALA A 344 15.27 20.03 31.79
N ASN A 345 14.66 18.83 31.74
CA ASN A 345 13.87 18.28 32.84
C ASN A 345 14.58 17.19 33.63
N ALA A 346 15.91 17.17 33.68
CA ALA A 346 16.70 16.17 34.44
C ALA A 346 16.27 16.08 35.91
N GLY A 347 15.95 17.20 36.54
CA GLY A 347 15.45 17.28 37.92
C GLY A 347 13.99 16.83 38.09
N GLY A 348 13.24 16.62 37.03
CA GLY A 348 11.85 16.21 37.07
C GLY A 348 10.87 17.27 37.58
N HIS A 349 11.25 18.54 37.55
CA HIS A 349 10.47 19.65 38.15
C HIS A 349 9.58 20.39 37.15
N MET A 350 9.68 20.12 35.83
CA MET A 350 8.86 20.78 34.85
C MET A 350 7.41 20.29 34.89
N THR A 351 6.49 21.24 34.95
CA THR A 351 5.06 20.98 34.77
C THR A 351 4.77 20.58 33.32
N GLU A 352 3.60 19.98 33.07
CA GLU A 352 3.19 19.63 31.69
C GLU A 352 3.09 20.86 30.78
N GLN A 353 2.71 22.02 31.32
CA GLN A 353 2.69 23.27 30.57
C GLN A 353 4.11 23.70 30.19
N GLN A 354 5.06 23.67 31.14
CA GLN A 354 6.45 24.02 30.88
C GLN A 354 7.11 23.09 29.84
N LYS A 355 6.79 21.78 29.87
CA LYS A 355 7.25 20.85 28.83
C LYS A 355 6.69 21.21 27.45
N ARG A 356 5.39 21.52 27.36
CA ARG A 356 4.76 21.95 26.09
C ARG A 356 5.39 23.24 25.55
N ASP A 357 5.59 24.21 26.40
CA ASP A 357 6.20 25.50 26.01
C ASP A 357 7.65 25.30 25.55
N TYR A 358 8.42 24.48 26.27
CA TYR A 358 9.78 24.11 25.86
C TYR A 358 9.82 23.42 24.49
N LEU A 359 8.92 22.44 24.24
CA LEU A 359 8.85 21.75 22.96
C LEU A 359 8.46 22.68 21.83
N LYS A 360 7.52 23.58 22.07
CA LYS A 360 7.11 24.60 21.08
C LYS A 360 8.28 25.53 20.70
N ASP A 361 9.03 25.99 21.69
CA ASP A 361 10.22 26.85 21.45
C ASP A 361 11.34 26.05 20.75
N TYR A 362 11.52 24.78 21.12
CA TYR A 362 12.50 23.90 20.49
C TYR A 362 12.14 23.63 19.03
N GLU A 363 10.87 23.33 18.74
CA GLU A 363 10.37 23.14 17.39
C GLU A 363 10.52 24.40 16.55
N ALA A 364 10.15 25.56 17.08
CA ALA A 364 10.28 26.85 16.39
C ALA A 364 11.73 27.18 16.01
N LYS A 365 12.70 26.84 16.86
CA LYS A 365 14.13 27.01 16.56
C LYS A 365 14.66 26.03 15.52
N LEU A 366 14.08 24.82 15.48
CA LEU A 366 14.57 23.75 14.61
C LEU A 366 13.93 23.79 13.23
N ILE A 367 12.64 24.14 13.16
CA ILE A 367 11.78 24.09 11.95
C ILE A 367 11.39 25.53 11.51
N SER A 368 12.05 26.57 12.02
CA SER A 368 11.76 27.94 11.58
C SER A 368 11.80 28.05 10.06
N PRO A 369 10.82 28.69 9.42
CA PRO A 369 10.97 29.07 8.01
C PRO A 369 12.19 29.95 7.85
N ALA A 370 13.04 29.62 6.89
CA ALA A 370 14.18 30.45 6.51
C ALA A 370 13.72 31.75 5.85
#